data_ff4bfee7a5b4b4f4bded9af38878c495
#
_entry.id   ff4bfee7a5b4b4f4bded9af38878c495
#
_cell.length_a   1.000
_cell.length_b   1.000
_cell.length_c   1.000
_cell.angle_alpha   90.00
_cell.angle_beta   90.00
_cell.angle_gamma   90.00
#
_symmetry.space_group_name_H-M   'P 1'
#
loop_
_entity.id
_entity.type
_entity.pdbx_description
1 polymer ?
#
loop_
_entity_poly.entity_id
_entity_poly.type
_entity_poly.pdbx_seq_one_letter_code
_entity_poly.pdbx_strand_id
1 'polypeptide(L)'
;MDSVRIMLAALSAEDRKNAAGLLQDEALRIVCSLRPDKNGLKKAGTQPADVLLICTSGVPEDEFDFAERMYTSRSDVTILLLTPQPDANDVFRAMESGIARVIDMDGGVDVIKNSIITAASRDQHRRKSIAKVASYDSRIIQFFSAKGGVGKTTLAINMACALAAQNKKVALVDLNLQFGDVGVFLDITKGDTIADMVEENSFELATMKSYLIRHYSGVQV
;
A
#
# COMPACT_ATOMS: atom_id res chain seq x y z
N MET A 1 4.25 23.92 -5.46
CA MET A 1 3.78 22.53 -5.29
C MET A 1 2.52 22.39 -6.11
N ASP A 2 2.41 21.32 -6.90
CA ASP A 2 1.15 21.08 -7.60
C ASP A 2 0.05 20.78 -6.59
N SER A 3 -1.15 21.34 -6.80
CA SER A 3 -2.30 21.09 -5.92
C SER A 3 -2.72 19.62 -5.96
N VAL A 4 -3.09 19.06 -4.81
CA VAL A 4 -3.62 17.69 -4.70
C VAL A 4 -5.01 17.65 -5.34
N ARG A 5 -5.19 16.80 -6.35
CA ARG A 5 -6.46 16.64 -7.08
C ARG A 5 -7.36 15.65 -6.33
N ILE A 6 -8.53 16.11 -5.93
CA ILE A 6 -9.46 15.37 -5.10
C ILE A 6 -10.74 15.03 -5.89
N MET A 7 -11.11 13.76 -5.92
CA MET A 7 -12.49 13.33 -6.19
C MET A 7 -13.23 13.30 -4.87
N LEU A 8 -14.36 14.02 -4.78
CA LEU A 8 -15.18 14.07 -3.59
C LEU A 8 -16.40 13.16 -3.76
N ALA A 9 -16.54 12.15 -2.92
CA ALA A 9 -17.65 11.20 -2.92
C ALA A 9 -18.49 11.37 -1.65
N ALA A 10 -19.82 11.52 -1.79
CA ALA A 10 -20.76 11.46 -0.68
C ALA A 10 -22.16 11.09 -1.17
N LEU A 11 -22.92 10.36 -0.35
CA LEU A 11 -24.31 9.98 -0.63
C LEU A 11 -25.22 11.20 -0.67
N SER A 12 -25.12 12.07 0.33
CA SER A 12 -25.96 13.27 0.44
C SER A 12 -25.36 14.48 -0.30
N ALA A 13 -26.23 15.36 -0.76
CA ALA A 13 -25.79 16.65 -1.33
C ALA A 13 -25.26 17.60 -0.25
N GLU A 14 -25.74 17.44 0.98
CA GLU A 14 -25.33 18.22 2.13
C GLU A 14 -23.89 17.87 2.55
N ASP A 15 -23.56 16.58 2.67
CA ASP A 15 -22.20 16.14 2.98
C ASP A 15 -21.21 16.62 1.92
N ARG A 16 -21.58 16.56 0.63
CA ARG A 16 -20.74 17.09 -0.45
C ARG A 16 -20.49 18.59 -0.31
N LYS A 17 -21.51 19.37 0.05
CA LYS A 17 -21.41 20.82 0.22
C LYS A 17 -20.53 21.15 1.45
N ASN A 18 -20.76 20.47 2.57
CA ASN A 18 -20.01 20.66 3.80
C ASN A 18 -18.54 20.31 3.59
N ALA A 19 -18.23 19.14 3.03
CA ALA A 19 -16.87 18.74 2.73
C ALA A 19 -16.19 19.68 1.73
N ALA A 20 -16.88 20.13 0.69
CA ALA A 20 -16.33 21.11 -0.25
C ALA A 20 -16.01 22.47 0.43
N GLY A 21 -16.80 22.87 1.43
CA GLY A 21 -16.50 24.06 2.24
C GLY A 21 -15.22 23.92 3.08
N LEU A 22 -14.97 22.72 3.62
CA LEU A 22 -13.76 22.43 4.40
C LEU A 22 -12.47 22.34 3.54
N LEU A 23 -12.62 22.11 2.24
CA LEU A 23 -11.51 21.90 1.30
C LEU A 23 -11.14 23.15 0.50
N GLN A 24 -11.60 24.35 0.88
CA GLN A 24 -11.27 25.61 0.20
C GLN A 24 -9.83 26.02 0.53
N ASP A 25 -8.88 25.52 -0.27
CA ASP A 25 -7.46 25.81 -0.11
C ASP A 25 -6.74 25.72 -1.46
N GLU A 26 -5.71 26.56 -1.67
CA GLU A 26 -4.91 26.56 -2.91
C GLU A 26 -4.14 25.25 -3.15
N ALA A 27 -3.81 24.51 -2.08
CA ALA A 27 -3.13 23.23 -2.17
C ALA A 27 -4.06 22.06 -2.49
N LEU A 28 -5.40 22.25 -2.42
CA LEU A 28 -6.41 21.21 -2.63
C LEU A 28 -7.34 21.60 -3.78
N ARG A 29 -7.47 20.74 -4.77
CA ARG A 29 -8.35 20.99 -5.92
C ARG A 29 -9.37 19.89 -6.09
N ILE A 30 -10.64 20.19 -5.89
CA ILE A 30 -11.73 19.27 -6.21
C ILE A 30 -11.88 19.20 -7.73
N VAL A 31 -11.57 18.05 -8.33
CA VAL A 31 -11.67 17.82 -9.79
C VAL A 31 -13.03 17.29 -10.20
N CYS A 32 -13.69 16.54 -9.33
CA CYS A 32 -15.10 16.17 -9.54
C CYS A 32 -15.77 15.79 -8.22
N SER A 33 -17.11 15.86 -8.23
CA SER A 33 -17.98 15.32 -7.17
C SER A 33 -18.84 14.21 -7.74
N LEU A 34 -19.02 13.14 -6.94
CA LEU A 34 -19.77 11.96 -7.34
C LEU A 34 -20.54 11.36 -6.16
N ARG A 35 -21.45 10.44 -6.45
CA ARG A 35 -22.08 9.60 -5.42
C ARG A 35 -21.33 8.27 -5.34
N PRO A 36 -21.22 7.65 -4.16
CA PRO A 36 -20.64 6.31 -3.99
C PRO A 36 -21.63 5.23 -4.49
N ASP A 37 -21.86 5.19 -5.80
CA ASP A 37 -22.72 4.23 -6.48
C ASP A 37 -22.07 3.70 -7.78
N LYS A 38 -22.76 2.84 -8.53
CA LYS A 38 -22.24 2.27 -9.78
C LYS A 38 -21.89 3.33 -10.84
N ASN A 39 -22.61 4.44 -10.89
CA ASN A 39 -22.36 5.53 -11.82
C ASN A 39 -21.14 6.36 -11.37
N GLY A 40 -21.05 6.61 -10.05
CA GLY A 40 -19.88 7.23 -9.45
C GLY A 40 -18.61 6.43 -9.67
N LEU A 41 -18.67 5.11 -9.59
CA LEU A 41 -17.54 4.23 -9.86
C LEU A 41 -17.04 4.37 -11.31
N LYS A 42 -17.94 4.37 -12.29
CA LYS A 42 -17.60 4.60 -13.70
C LYS A 42 -16.97 5.99 -13.92
N LYS A 43 -17.54 7.02 -13.32
CA LYS A 43 -17.03 8.39 -13.40
C LYS A 43 -15.64 8.49 -12.76
N ALA A 44 -15.45 7.92 -11.59
CA ALA A 44 -14.18 7.89 -10.89
C ALA A 44 -13.09 7.13 -11.67
N GLY A 45 -13.45 6.11 -12.44
CA GLY A 45 -12.56 5.33 -13.27
C GLY A 45 -11.84 6.13 -14.36
N THR A 46 -12.41 7.24 -14.81
CA THR A 46 -11.87 8.05 -15.92
C THR A 46 -11.29 9.40 -15.50
N GLN A 47 -11.47 9.80 -14.24
CA GLN A 47 -11.03 11.11 -13.76
C GLN A 47 -9.59 11.05 -13.24
N PRO A 48 -8.69 11.95 -13.69
CA PRO A 48 -7.34 12.04 -13.14
C PRO A 48 -7.41 12.69 -11.74
N ALA A 49 -7.11 11.92 -10.70
CA ALA A 49 -7.08 12.40 -9.32
C ALA A 49 -5.99 11.70 -8.52
N ASP A 50 -5.54 12.36 -7.46
CA ASP A 50 -4.54 11.83 -6.55
C ASP A 50 -5.23 11.19 -5.33
N VAL A 51 -6.38 11.74 -4.93
CA VAL A 51 -7.16 11.33 -3.76
C VAL A 51 -8.63 11.14 -4.12
N LEU A 52 -9.23 10.07 -3.59
CA LEU A 52 -10.68 9.92 -3.44
C LEU A 52 -11.02 10.18 -1.98
N LEU A 53 -11.68 11.29 -1.70
CA LEU A 53 -12.18 11.61 -0.36
C LEU A 53 -13.67 11.22 -0.29
N ILE A 54 -13.96 10.22 0.50
CA ILE A 54 -15.31 9.76 0.79
C ILE A 54 -15.79 10.47 2.06
N CYS A 55 -16.95 11.11 2.01
CA CYS A 55 -17.49 11.88 3.12
C CYS A 55 -18.85 11.35 3.49
N THR A 56 -19.06 11.13 4.78
CA THR A 56 -20.35 10.73 5.34
C THR A 56 -20.53 11.31 6.73
N SER A 57 -21.76 11.70 7.06
CA SER A 57 -22.19 12.08 8.41
C SER A 57 -23.00 10.96 9.10
N GLY A 58 -23.17 9.83 8.43
CA GLY A 58 -23.88 8.65 8.92
C GLY A 58 -22.99 7.42 9.07
N VAL A 59 -23.60 6.26 9.21
CA VAL A 59 -22.88 4.97 9.23
C VAL A 59 -22.36 4.65 7.83
N PRO A 60 -21.06 4.48 7.63
CA PRO A 60 -20.43 4.44 6.30
C PRO A 60 -20.48 3.06 5.60
N GLU A 61 -21.63 2.36 5.63
CA GLU A 61 -21.75 1.01 5.05
C GLU A 61 -21.59 1.00 3.52
N ASP A 62 -22.36 1.82 2.82
CA ASP A 62 -22.32 1.92 1.35
C ASP A 62 -20.96 2.53 0.88
N GLU A 63 -20.39 3.38 1.69
CA GLU A 63 -19.10 4.01 1.47
C GLU A 63 -17.94 3.01 1.55
N PHE A 64 -17.99 2.04 2.45
CA PHE A 64 -17.00 0.96 2.53
C PHE A 64 -17.04 0.05 1.31
N ASP A 65 -18.22 -0.37 0.87
CA ASP A 65 -18.40 -1.16 -0.36
C ASP A 65 -17.87 -0.41 -1.60
N PHE A 66 -18.11 0.89 -1.66
CA PHE A 66 -17.60 1.73 -2.73
C PHE A 66 -16.08 1.84 -2.70
N ALA A 67 -15.50 2.02 -1.51
CA ALA A 67 -14.06 2.10 -1.30
C ALA A 67 -13.36 0.81 -1.75
N GLU A 68 -13.86 -0.36 -1.39
CA GLU A 68 -13.30 -1.66 -1.78
C GLU A 68 -13.26 -1.84 -3.30
N ARG A 69 -14.34 -1.47 -3.98
CA ARG A 69 -14.41 -1.52 -5.45
C ARG A 69 -13.44 -0.53 -6.09
N MET A 70 -13.30 0.65 -5.53
CA MET A 70 -12.34 1.65 -5.99
C MET A 70 -10.91 1.18 -5.76
N TYR A 71 -10.60 0.62 -4.61
CA TYR A 71 -9.28 0.07 -4.29
C TYR A 71 -8.84 -1.00 -5.29
N THR A 72 -9.76 -1.89 -5.65
CA THR A 72 -9.49 -2.96 -6.63
C THR A 72 -9.32 -2.42 -8.05
N SER A 73 -10.08 -1.37 -8.44
CA SER A 73 -10.10 -0.86 -9.81
C SER A 73 -9.09 0.26 -10.07
N ARG A 74 -8.66 1.01 -9.06
CA ARG A 74 -7.83 2.22 -9.14
C ARG A 74 -6.73 2.24 -8.08
N SER A 75 -5.67 1.46 -8.32
CA SER A 75 -4.49 1.45 -7.44
C SER A 75 -3.67 2.75 -7.46
N ASP A 76 -3.98 3.66 -8.38
CA ASP A 76 -3.32 4.96 -8.56
C ASP A 76 -3.97 6.10 -7.77
N VAL A 77 -5.04 5.83 -7.02
CA VAL A 77 -5.76 6.83 -6.21
C VAL A 77 -5.68 6.45 -4.73
N THR A 78 -5.38 7.41 -3.87
CA THR A 78 -5.40 7.23 -2.41
C THR A 78 -6.81 7.44 -1.89
N ILE A 79 -7.38 6.45 -1.19
CA ILE A 79 -8.74 6.52 -0.67
C ILE A 79 -8.70 6.98 0.79
N LEU A 80 -9.46 8.01 1.11
CA LEU A 80 -9.59 8.57 2.45
C LEU A 80 -11.07 8.64 2.84
N LEU A 81 -11.38 8.45 4.12
CA LEU A 81 -12.72 8.62 4.68
C LEU A 81 -12.72 9.83 5.61
N LEU A 82 -13.68 10.73 5.41
CA LEU A 82 -13.96 11.88 6.28
C LEU A 82 -15.32 11.66 6.94
N THR A 83 -15.34 11.47 8.25
CA THR A 83 -16.54 11.18 9.04
C THR A 83 -16.45 11.86 10.40
N PRO A 84 -17.56 12.30 11.02
CA PRO A 84 -17.52 12.86 12.37
C PRO A 84 -17.24 11.76 13.40
N GLN A 85 -16.38 12.06 14.36
CA GLN A 85 -16.11 11.24 15.55
C GLN A 85 -15.90 9.74 15.26
N PRO A 86 -14.95 9.37 14.38
CA PRO A 86 -14.72 7.98 14.01
C PRO A 86 -14.34 7.13 15.23
N ASP A 87 -14.94 5.98 15.35
CA ASP A 87 -14.60 5.02 16.40
C ASP A 87 -13.55 3.99 15.91
N ALA A 88 -13.11 3.09 16.80
CA ALA A 88 -12.12 2.07 16.47
C ALA A 88 -12.65 1.06 15.45
N ASN A 89 -13.96 0.78 15.42
CA ASN A 89 -14.58 -0.13 14.48
C ASN A 89 -14.63 0.49 13.08
N ASP A 90 -14.94 1.78 12.97
CA ASP A 90 -14.89 2.53 11.71
C ASP A 90 -13.49 2.50 11.10
N VAL A 91 -12.46 2.70 11.93
CA VAL A 91 -11.06 2.64 11.47
C VAL A 91 -10.69 1.23 10.99
N PHE A 92 -11.09 0.20 11.73
CA PHE A 92 -10.80 -1.19 11.34
C PHE A 92 -11.47 -1.56 10.01
N ARG A 93 -12.76 -1.28 9.86
CA ARG A 93 -13.52 -1.55 8.64
C ARG A 93 -13.01 -0.73 7.44
N ALA A 94 -12.61 0.51 7.68
CA ALA A 94 -11.99 1.34 6.66
C ALA A 94 -10.71 0.70 6.11
N MET A 95 -9.85 0.17 7.00
CA MET A 95 -8.63 -0.53 6.60
C MET A 95 -8.93 -1.79 5.76
N GLU A 96 -9.92 -2.58 6.14
CA GLU A 96 -10.36 -3.76 5.37
C GLU A 96 -10.86 -3.38 3.98
N SER A 97 -11.55 -2.24 3.85
CA SER A 97 -12.07 -1.73 2.57
C SER A 97 -11.02 -1.00 1.71
N GLY A 98 -9.74 -1.01 2.12
CA GLY A 98 -8.65 -0.37 1.36
C GLY A 98 -8.56 1.16 1.54
N ILE A 99 -9.23 1.72 2.55
CA ILE A 99 -9.12 3.13 2.91
C ILE A 99 -7.79 3.35 3.65
N ALA A 100 -6.96 4.25 3.12
CA ALA A 100 -5.63 4.50 3.65
C ALA A 100 -5.63 5.29 4.98
N ARG A 101 -6.67 6.07 5.23
CA ARG A 101 -6.83 6.85 6.47
C ARG A 101 -8.29 7.27 6.70
N VAL A 102 -8.70 7.23 7.95
CA VAL A 102 -9.93 7.88 8.44
C VAL A 102 -9.55 9.23 9.06
N ILE A 103 -10.31 10.25 8.75
CA ILE A 103 -10.10 11.63 9.17
C ILE A 103 -11.36 12.07 9.92
N ASP A 104 -11.17 12.62 11.12
CA ASP A 104 -12.26 13.21 11.87
C ASP A 104 -12.68 14.55 11.27
N MET A 105 -13.95 14.68 10.91
CA MET A 105 -14.53 15.90 10.35
C MET A 105 -14.52 17.05 11.35
N ASP A 106 -14.61 16.76 12.64
CA ASP A 106 -14.63 17.73 13.74
C ASP A 106 -13.22 18.17 14.15
N GLY A 107 -12.17 17.55 13.60
CA GLY A 107 -10.76 17.82 13.94
C GLY A 107 -10.20 19.17 13.46
N GLY A 108 -10.99 19.95 12.74
CA GLY A 108 -10.62 21.26 12.21
C GLY A 108 -9.97 21.24 10.82
N VAL A 109 -10.12 22.33 10.10
CA VAL A 109 -9.75 22.47 8.66
C VAL A 109 -8.26 22.15 8.42
N ASP A 110 -7.37 22.67 9.26
CA ASP A 110 -5.93 22.45 9.11
C ASP A 110 -5.53 20.98 9.31
N VAL A 111 -6.17 20.28 10.24
CA VAL A 111 -5.93 18.84 10.49
C VAL A 111 -6.40 18.00 9.30
N ILE A 112 -7.57 18.29 8.78
CA ILE A 112 -8.14 17.63 7.60
C ILE A 112 -7.22 17.83 6.39
N LYS A 113 -6.84 19.08 6.10
CA LYS A 113 -5.94 19.45 5.01
C LYS A 113 -4.59 18.73 5.11
N ASN A 114 -3.92 18.82 6.26
CA ASN A 114 -2.62 18.19 6.47
C ASN A 114 -2.70 16.66 6.35
N SER A 115 -3.79 16.05 6.81
CA SER A 115 -4.03 14.62 6.68
C SER A 115 -4.15 14.20 5.21
N ILE A 116 -4.88 14.96 4.40
CA ILE A 116 -5.04 14.70 2.96
C ILE A 116 -3.70 14.84 2.22
N ILE A 117 -2.99 15.95 2.42
CA ILE A 117 -1.70 16.21 1.77
C ILE A 117 -0.67 15.15 2.15
N THR A 118 -0.59 14.79 3.43
CA THR A 118 0.35 13.78 3.92
C THR A 118 0.05 12.41 3.33
N ALA A 119 -1.22 11.99 3.29
CA ALA A 119 -1.61 10.72 2.71
C ALA A 119 -1.31 10.65 1.20
N ALA A 120 -1.66 11.70 0.45
CA ALA A 120 -1.36 11.81 -0.98
C ALA A 120 0.14 11.72 -1.26
N SER A 121 0.94 12.46 -0.50
CA SER A 121 2.39 12.49 -0.66
C SER A 121 3.04 11.14 -0.37
N ARG A 122 2.66 10.48 0.72
CA ARG A 122 3.17 9.15 1.08
C ARG A 122 2.88 8.11 0.00
N ASP A 123 1.64 8.07 -0.48
CA ASP A 123 1.24 7.13 -1.53
C ASP A 123 1.92 7.44 -2.86
N GLN A 124 2.09 8.71 -3.21
CA GLN A 124 2.82 9.10 -4.42
C GLN A 124 4.29 8.68 -4.35
N HIS A 125 4.94 8.84 -3.20
CA HIS A 125 6.31 8.35 -2.98
C HIS A 125 6.38 6.82 -3.08
N ARG A 126 5.46 6.10 -2.45
CA ARG A 126 5.38 4.64 -2.53
C ARG A 126 5.22 4.17 -3.98
N ARG A 127 4.32 4.79 -4.74
CA ARG A 127 4.08 4.46 -6.17
C ARG A 127 5.28 4.76 -7.05
N LYS A 128 5.95 5.90 -6.86
CA LYS A 128 7.17 6.22 -7.59
C LYS A 128 8.28 5.21 -7.30
N SER A 129 8.40 4.75 -6.07
CA SER A 129 9.34 3.70 -5.68
C SER A 129 9.00 2.37 -6.34
N ILE A 130 7.73 1.97 -6.35
CA ILE A 130 7.24 0.74 -7.01
C ILE A 130 7.40 0.85 -8.54
N ALA A 131 7.05 1.98 -9.15
CA ALA A 131 7.21 2.19 -10.59
C ALA A 131 8.70 2.18 -11.02
N LYS A 132 9.60 2.66 -10.16
CA LYS A 132 11.04 2.58 -10.39
C LYS A 132 11.55 1.14 -10.30
N VAL A 133 10.92 0.31 -9.46
CA VAL A 133 11.21 -1.14 -9.36
C VAL A 133 10.59 -1.90 -10.54
N ALA A 134 9.41 -1.52 -11.02
CA ALA A 134 8.74 -2.15 -12.17
C ALA A 134 9.48 -1.97 -13.50
N SER A 135 10.51 -1.11 -13.58
CA SER A 135 11.37 -0.99 -14.74
C SER A 135 12.44 -2.09 -14.86
N TYR A 136 12.56 -2.97 -13.87
CA TYR A 136 13.42 -4.14 -13.94
C TYR A 136 12.62 -5.35 -14.44
N ASP A 137 13.11 -6.01 -15.49
CA ASP A 137 12.59 -7.32 -15.96
C ASP A 137 12.98 -8.40 -14.92
N SER A 138 12.32 -8.37 -13.78
CA SER A 138 12.54 -9.31 -12.68
C SER A 138 11.45 -10.38 -12.66
N ARG A 139 11.85 -11.63 -12.40
CA ARG A 139 10.95 -12.76 -12.25
C ARG A 139 10.90 -13.18 -10.79
N ILE A 140 9.69 -13.43 -10.30
CA ILE A 140 9.46 -14.04 -8.99
C ILE A 140 9.22 -15.53 -9.20
N ILE A 141 10.02 -16.36 -8.53
CA ILE A 141 9.89 -17.82 -8.53
C ILE A 141 9.54 -18.24 -7.11
N GLN A 142 8.38 -18.85 -6.93
CA GLN A 142 7.91 -19.30 -5.62
C GLN A 142 7.92 -20.83 -5.54
N PHE A 143 8.48 -21.37 -4.45
CA PHE A 143 8.46 -22.78 -4.11
C PHE A 143 7.44 -23.01 -3.00
N PHE A 144 6.33 -23.63 -3.33
CA PHE A 144 5.23 -23.87 -2.40
C PHE A 144 4.83 -25.37 -2.37
N SER A 145 4.52 -25.87 -1.19
CA SER A 145 3.89 -27.18 -0.99
C SER A 145 3.18 -27.22 0.36
N ALA A 146 2.00 -27.81 0.42
CA ALA A 146 1.27 -28.07 1.66
C ALA A 146 1.92 -29.17 2.53
N LYS A 147 2.79 -30.02 1.94
CA LYS A 147 3.48 -31.11 2.66
C LYS A 147 4.86 -30.67 3.10
N GLY A 148 5.23 -30.95 4.36
CA GLY A 148 6.59 -30.76 4.87
C GLY A 148 7.57 -31.79 4.28
N GLY A 149 8.88 -31.50 4.28
CA GLY A 149 9.94 -32.42 3.91
C GLY A 149 10.07 -32.80 2.42
N VAL A 150 9.34 -32.13 1.53
CA VAL A 150 9.38 -32.43 0.07
C VAL A 150 10.53 -31.77 -0.68
N GLY A 151 11.47 -31.13 0.02
CA GLY A 151 12.65 -30.54 -0.59
C GLY A 151 12.49 -29.11 -1.12
N LYS A 152 11.47 -28.34 -0.68
CA LYS A 152 11.25 -26.95 -1.13
C LYS A 152 12.50 -26.07 -0.95
N THR A 153 13.04 -26.03 0.26
CA THR A 153 14.22 -25.23 0.62
C THR A 153 15.43 -25.67 -0.21
N THR A 154 15.66 -26.97 -0.31
CA THR A 154 16.76 -27.53 -1.12
C THR A 154 16.63 -27.12 -2.60
N LEU A 155 15.43 -27.21 -3.17
CA LEU A 155 15.19 -26.84 -4.57
C LEU A 155 15.35 -25.33 -4.79
N ALA A 156 14.85 -24.52 -3.87
CA ALA A 156 14.96 -23.05 -3.94
C ALA A 156 16.42 -22.60 -3.90
N ILE A 157 17.23 -23.14 -2.99
CA ILE A 157 18.65 -22.82 -2.85
C ILE A 157 19.42 -23.23 -4.11
N ASN A 158 19.23 -24.48 -4.58
CA ASN A 158 19.94 -24.94 -5.78
C ASN A 158 19.55 -24.14 -7.02
N MET A 159 18.28 -23.79 -7.19
CA MET A 159 17.84 -22.92 -8.28
C MET A 159 18.48 -21.53 -8.18
N ALA A 160 18.49 -20.92 -6.99
CA ALA A 160 19.10 -19.62 -6.76
C ALA A 160 20.59 -19.64 -7.12
N CYS A 161 21.34 -20.64 -6.64
CA CYS A 161 22.76 -20.81 -6.97
C CYS A 161 23.00 -21.05 -8.46
N ALA A 162 22.18 -21.88 -9.12
CA ALA A 162 22.29 -22.14 -10.55
C ALA A 162 22.04 -20.89 -11.39
N LEU A 163 21.06 -20.05 -11.00
CA LEU A 163 20.81 -18.77 -11.66
C LEU A 163 21.94 -17.75 -11.41
N ALA A 164 22.48 -17.69 -10.21
CA ALA A 164 23.62 -16.82 -9.90
C ALA A 164 24.87 -17.23 -10.68
N ALA A 165 25.11 -18.52 -10.85
CA ALA A 165 26.21 -19.06 -11.68
C ALA A 165 26.06 -18.66 -13.18
N GLN A 166 24.84 -18.34 -13.64
CA GLN A 166 24.56 -17.78 -14.97
C GLN A 166 24.64 -16.25 -15.01
N ASN A 167 25.28 -15.62 -14.02
CA ASN A 167 25.39 -14.16 -13.89
C ASN A 167 24.04 -13.42 -13.73
N LYS A 168 22.98 -14.11 -13.25
CA LYS A 168 21.73 -13.45 -12.90
C LYS A 168 21.87 -12.85 -11.49
N LYS A 169 21.24 -11.68 -11.30
CA LYS A 169 21.08 -11.10 -9.96
C LYS A 169 19.95 -11.84 -9.26
N VAL A 170 20.24 -12.53 -8.18
CA VAL A 170 19.29 -13.39 -7.47
C VAL A 170 19.20 -12.94 -6.02
N ALA A 171 18.00 -12.69 -5.54
CA ALA A 171 17.68 -12.59 -4.12
C ALA A 171 16.87 -13.82 -3.72
N LEU A 172 17.29 -14.52 -2.68
CA LEU A 172 16.59 -15.66 -2.10
C LEU A 172 15.99 -15.22 -0.77
N VAL A 173 14.66 -15.33 -0.65
CA VAL A 173 13.93 -14.90 0.54
C VAL A 173 13.30 -16.11 1.21
N ASP A 174 13.65 -16.37 2.47
CA ASP A 174 13.02 -17.40 3.29
C ASP A 174 11.79 -16.82 4.01
N LEU A 175 10.61 -17.24 3.60
CA LEU A 175 9.34 -16.83 4.21
C LEU A 175 8.89 -17.77 5.34
N ASN A 176 9.73 -18.73 5.75
CA ASN A 176 9.50 -19.49 6.97
C ASN A 176 10.04 -18.71 8.18
N LEU A 177 9.26 -17.77 8.68
CA LEU A 177 9.69 -16.79 9.69
C LEU A 177 10.02 -17.40 11.06
N GLN A 178 9.59 -18.62 11.35
CA GLN A 178 9.83 -19.28 12.65
C GLN A 178 10.97 -20.30 12.60
N PHE A 179 11.10 -21.03 11.51
CA PHE A 179 12.02 -22.15 11.38
C PHE A 179 12.69 -22.14 10.00
N GLY A 180 13.16 -20.97 9.57
CA GLY A 180 13.84 -20.82 8.28
C GLY A 180 15.21 -21.52 8.30
N ASP A 181 15.45 -22.39 7.33
CA ASP A 181 16.68 -23.18 7.25
C ASP A 181 17.64 -22.69 6.15
N VAL A 182 17.27 -21.69 5.36
CA VAL A 182 18.08 -21.21 4.23
C VAL A 182 19.46 -20.75 4.71
N GLY A 183 19.54 -20.02 5.81
CA GLY A 183 20.79 -19.59 6.41
C GLY A 183 21.71 -20.76 6.80
N VAL A 184 21.12 -21.80 7.38
CA VAL A 184 21.85 -23.02 7.77
C VAL A 184 22.41 -23.75 6.54
N PHE A 185 21.62 -23.91 5.49
CA PHE A 185 22.06 -24.57 4.23
C PHE A 185 23.17 -23.79 3.51
N LEU A 186 23.20 -22.47 3.66
CA LEU A 186 24.18 -21.60 3.01
C LEU A 186 25.34 -21.18 3.94
N ASP A 187 25.43 -21.78 5.12
CA ASP A 187 26.49 -21.46 6.14
C ASP A 187 26.50 -19.96 6.53
N ILE A 188 25.32 -19.34 6.56
CA ILE A 188 25.13 -17.97 6.99
C ILE A 188 24.79 -17.99 8.48
N THR A 189 25.80 -17.72 9.31
CA THR A 189 25.67 -17.83 10.78
C THR A 189 25.36 -16.53 11.48
N LYS A 190 25.42 -15.40 10.78
CA LYS A 190 25.17 -14.05 11.34
C LYS A 190 24.48 -13.18 10.32
N GLY A 191 23.49 -12.43 10.76
CA GLY A 191 22.76 -11.44 9.97
C GLY A 191 21.41 -11.15 10.58
N ASP A 192 20.91 -9.97 10.24
CA ASP A 192 19.57 -9.56 10.60
C ASP A 192 18.54 -10.29 9.73
N THR A 193 17.35 -10.48 10.24
CA THR A 193 16.29 -11.25 9.61
C THR A 193 15.17 -10.33 9.08
N ILE A 194 14.24 -10.90 8.32
CA ILE A 194 13.01 -10.18 7.94
C ILE A 194 12.22 -9.74 9.19
N ALA A 195 12.26 -10.51 10.29
CA ALA A 195 11.60 -10.14 11.53
C ALA A 195 12.21 -8.85 12.13
N ASP A 196 13.54 -8.75 12.16
CA ASP A 196 14.24 -7.55 12.63
C ASP A 196 13.89 -6.33 11.77
N MET A 197 13.81 -6.50 10.45
CA MET A 197 13.39 -5.44 9.53
C MET A 197 11.95 -4.97 9.78
N VAL A 198 11.05 -5.89 10.13
CA VAL A 198 9.65 -5.55 10.47
C VAL A 198 9.58 -4.77 11.78
N GLU A 199 10.40 -5.11 12.78
CA GLU A 199 10.48 -4.38 14.05
C GLU A 199 10.96 -2.93 13.86
N GLU A 200 11.89 -2.70 12.94
CA GLU A 200 12.33 -1.34 12.58
C GLU A 200 11.27 -0.51 11.83
N ASN A 201 10.19 -1.15 11.40
CA ASN A 201 9.07 -0.54 10.66
C ASN A 201 9.50 0.28 9.42
N SER A 202 10.60 -0.14 8.78
CA SER A 202 11.18 0.50 7.60
C SER A 202 11.20 -0.44 6.41
N PHE A 203 10.32 -0.19 5.44
CA PHE A 203 10.20 -0.97 4.20
C PHE A 203 10.77 -0.24 2.98
N GLU A 204 11.71 0.67 3.20
CA GLU A 204 12.39 1.34 2.10
C GLU A 204 13.37 0.39 1.39
N LEU A 205 13.48 0.51 0.08
CA LEU A 205 14.37 -0.34 -0.71
C LEU A 205 15.85 -0.26 -0.26
N ALA A 206 16.28 0.89 0.23
CA ALA A 206 17.63 1.07 0.77
C ALA A 206 17.83 0.23 2.03
N THR A 207 16.89 0.28 2.97
CA THR A 207 16.89 -0.52 4.20
C THR A 207 16.82 -2.02 3.87
N MET A 208 15.87 -2.44 2.99
CA MET A 208 15.80 -3.85 2.58
C MET A 208 17.12 -4.38 2.02
N LYS A 209 17.86 -3.56 1.28
CA LYS A 209 19.16 -3.96 0.73
C LYS A 209 20.25 -4.14 1.80
N SER A 210 20.19 -3.41 2.93
CA SER A 210 21.15 -3.56 4.01
C SER A 210 20.98 -4.87 4.78
N TYR A 211 19.78 -5.46 4.74
CA TYR A 211 19.49 -6.77 5.33
C TYR A 211 19.92 -7.96 4.46
N LEU A 212 20.21 -7.71 3.16
CA LEU A 212 20.62 -8.78 2.25
C LEU A 212 22.09 -9.17 2.46
N ILE A 213 22.34 -10.43 2.78
CA ILE A 213 23.67 -11.00 2.94
C ILE A 213 24.10 -11.60 1.60
N ARG A 214 25.27 -11.22 1.12
CA ARG A 214 25.84 -11.79 -0.11
C ARG A 214 26.60 -13.08 0.19
N HIS A 215 26.06 -14.19 -0.28
CA HIS A 215 26.71 -15.49 -0.24
C HIS A 215 27.79 -15.62 -1.33
N TYR A 216 28.81 -16.47 -1.13
CA TYR A 216 29.92 -16.67 -2.09
C TYR A 216 29.45 -17.20 -3.46
N SER A 217 28.30 -17.87 -3.55
CA SER A 217 27.68 -18.28 -4.82
C SER A 217 27.17 -17.10 -5.66
N GLY A 218 27.16 -15.89 -5.12
CA GLY A 218 26.60 -14.70 -5.75
C GLY A 218 25.12 -14.45 -5.44
N VAL A 219 24.44 -15.35 -4.74
CA VAL A 219 23.08 -15.17 -4.25
C VAL A 219 23.07 -14.14 -3.11
N GLN A 220 22.07 -13.28 -3.09
CA GLN A 220 21.76 -12.44 -1.93
C GLN A 220 20.64 -13.11 -1.13
N VAL A 221 20.78 -13.22 0.17
CA VAL A 221 19.86 -13.95 1.06
C VAL A 221 19.33 -12.99 2.10
#